data_70216d9cf3341c32db82dd35c7e0f3df
#
_entry.id   70216d9cf3341c32db82dd35c7e0f3df
#
_cell.length_a   1.000
_cell.length_b   1.000
_cell.length_c   1.000
_cell.angle_alpha   90.00
_cell.angle_beta   90.00
_cell.angle_gamma   90.00
#
_symmetry.space_group_name_H-M   'P 1'
#
loop_
_entity.id
_entity.type
_entity.pdbx_description
1 polymer ?
#
loop_
_entity_poly.entity_id
_entity_poly.type
_entity_poly.pdbx_seq_one_letter_code
_entity_poly.pdbx_strand_id
1 'polypeptide(L)'
;MELRTSVTVLMLGARRCGKSTTLASMVKSLDYANAGITVAYTNEETRQFLHEKYSLIQDVFSEENIANGYWLGDADVTGSDYDIKVFDLSVKIRNKLIVDVHCIDIPGEILTTDITKACAAVEIADVLMIAIDTPQLYEGKIAGKKFNQVNSITDLFKVALIRKQLYDKRIIFVPIKCEKYVRTGEMSNVNAKIKTIYSDIIRLWTETARSQVFIIPVMSLGDVEFSHFKKSGNGNNIAYYRYTGNKNHSPKWCEQPILYAIEHALNKLPWEKEKQSSIPWYKR
;
A
#
# COMPACT_ATOMS: atom_id res chain seq x y z
N MET A 1 24.53 21.18 8.22
CA MET A 1 24.30 19.88 8.87
C MET A 1 23.02 19.30 8.25
N GLU A 2 23.11 18.18 7.56
CA GLU A 2 21.90 17.50 7.04
C GLU A 2 21.19 16.82 8.21
N LEU A 3 19.91 17.05 8.33
CA LEU A 3 19.07 16.37 9.32
C LEU A 3 18.72 14.98 8.77
N ARG A 4 18.90 13.94 9.57
CA ARG A 4 18.58 12.56 9.17
C ARG A 4 17.65 11.89 10.18
N THR A 5 16.63 11.22 9.68
CA THR A 5 15.70 10.40 10.47
C THR A 5 15.31 9.15 9.68
N SER A 6 14.61 8.22 10.31
CA SER A 6 14.15 7.00 9.63
C SER A 6 12.69 6.70 9.95
N VAL A 7 12.08 5.91 9.07
CA VAL A 7 10.75 5.34 9.26
C VAL A 7 10.69 3.91 8.72
N THR A 8 10.15 3.01 9.51
CA THR A 8 9.89 1.63 9.08
C THR A 8 8.42 1.47 8.74
N VAL A 9 8.15 1.06 7.51
CA VAL A 9 6.82 0.84 6.96
C VAL A 9 6.60 -0.65 6.75
N LEU A 10 5.53 -1.20 7.34
CA LEU A 10 5.12 -2.58 7.13
C LEU A 10 3.92 -2.63 6.19
N MET A 11 4.06 -3.32 5.05
CA MET A 11 2.98 -3.57 4.11
C MET A 11 2.29 -4.89 4.43
N LEU A 12 1.06 -4.81 4.92
CA LEU A 12 0.14 -5.91 5.19
C LEU A 12 -0.86 -6.08 4.06
N GLY A 13 -1.36 -7.29 3.88
CA GLY A 13 -2.44 -7.56 2.92
C GLY A 13 -2.33 -8.96 2.32
N ALA A 14 -3.38 -9.35 1.61
CA ALA A 14 -3.52 -10.68 1.04
C ALA A 14 -2.42 -11.01 0.01
N ARG A 15 -2.20 -12.30 -0.15
CA ARG A 15 -1.42 -12.79 -1.31
C ARG A 15 -2.08 -12.32 -2.61
N ARG A 16 -1.28 -11.94 -3.60
CA ARG A 16 -1.73 -11.48 -4.93
C ARG A 16 -2.67 -10.26 -4.94
N CYS A 17 -2.80 -9.54 -3.84
CA CYS A 17 -3.55 -8.29 -3.91
C CYS A 17 -2.80 -7.17 -4.68
N GLY A 18 -1.47 -7.28 -4.86
CA GLY A 18 -0.66 -6.30 -5.58
C GLY A 18 0.23 -5.42 -4.70
N LYS A 19 0.57 -5.86 -3.47
CA LYS A 19 1.43 -5.10 -2.53
C LYS A 19 2.75 -4.62 -3.14
N SER A 20 3.56 -5.57 -3.61
CA SER A 20 4.89 -5.27 -4.15
C SER A 20 4.83 -4.38 -5.40
N THR A 21 3.83 -4.61 -6.27
CA THR A 21 3.55 -3.78 -7.45
C THR A 21 3.16 -2.35 -7.04
N THR A 22 2.29 -2.24 -6.04
CA THR A 22 1.88 -0.93 -5.50
C THR A 22 3.06 -0.20 -4.86
N LEU A 23 3.92 -0.91 -4.12
CA LEU A 23 5.14 -0.33 -3.54
C LEU A 23 6.08 0.20 -4.62
N ALA A 24 6.29 -0.55 -5.71
CA ALA A 24 7.11 -0.08 -6.84
C ALA A 24 6.51 1.19 -7.48
N SER A 25 5.19 1.25 -7.64
CA SER A 25 4.50 2.46 -8.12
C SER A 25 4.63 3.62 -7.14
N MET A 26 4.54 3.38 -5.84
CA MET A 26 4.71 4.40 -4.80
C MET A 26 6.10 5.04 -4.87
N VAL A 27 7.15 4.21 -4.93
CA VAL A 27 8.54 4.67 -5.00
C VAL A 27 8.78 5.45 -6.28
N LYS A 28 8.31 4.95 -7.41
CA LYS A 28 8.49 5.63 -8.70
C LYS A 28 7.75 6.96 -8.76
N SER A 29 6.54 7.02 -8.20
CA SER A 29 5.75 8.26 -8.16
C SER A 29 6.37 9.32 -7.25
N LEU A 30 7.05 8.93 -6.17
CA LEU A 30 7.81 9.86 -5.32
C LEU A 30 8.92 10.59 -6.09
N ASP A 31 9.60 9.88 -6.98
CA ASP A 31 10.72 10.43 -7.76
C ASP A 31 10.22 11.45 -8.80
N TYR A 32 8.99 11.27 -9.31
CA TYR A 32 8.41 12.15 -10.32
C TYR A 32 7.54 13.28 -9.76
N ALA A 33 6.93 13.11 -8.60
CA ALA A 33 5.81 13.94 -8.18
C ALA A 33 6.17 15.30 -7.59
N ASN A 34 7.41 15.52 -7.16
CA ASN A 34 7.73 16.74 -6.40
C ASN A 34 9.11 17.31 -6.73
N ALA A 35 9.11 18.52 -7.29
CA ALA A 35 10.30 19.35 -7.33
C ALA A 35 10.85 19.56 -5.91
N GLY A 36 11.89 18.83 -5.54
CA GLY A 36 12.53 18.91 -4.22
C GLY A 36 12.51 17.61 -3.41
N ILE A 37 11.93 16.52 -3.93
CA ILE A 37 12.12 15.17 -3.38
C ILE A 37 12.98 14.37 -4.36
N THR A 38 14.00 13.70 -3.84
CA THR A 38 14.84 12.77 -4.59
C THR A 38 14.89 11.46 -3.85
N VAL A 39 14.68 10.35 -4.55
CA VAL A 39 14.74 9.01 -4.00
C VAL A 39 16.03 8.32 -4.45
N ALA A 40 16.78 7.79 -3.51
CA ALA A 40 17.94 6.94 -3.76
C ALA A 40 17.70 5.55 -3.19
N TYR A 41 18.08 4.52 -3.93
CA TYR A 41 18.10 3.15 -3.44
C TYR A 41 19.37 2.94 -2.65
N THR A 42 19.26 2.35 -1.46
CA THR A 42 20.44 2.14 -0.59
C THR A 42 21.24 0.91 -0.97
N ASN A 43 20.63 -0.01 -1.73
CA ASN A 43 21.30 -1.20 -2.24
C ASN A 43 20.75 -1.59 -3.63
N GLU A 44 21.57 -2.37 -4.35
CA GLU A 44 21.29 -2.78 -5.73
C GLU A 44 20.13 -3.78 -5.80
N GLU A 45 19.97 -4.64 -4.80
CA GLU A 45 18.88 -5.62 -4.74
C GLU A 45 17.52 -4.94 -4.69
N THR A 46 17.36 -3.93 -3.82
CA THR A 46 16.16 -3.08 -3.77
C THR A 46 15.89 -2.43 -5.12
N ARG A 47 16.93 -1.86 -5.76
CA ARG A 47 16.80 -1.20 -7.06
C ARG A 47 16.30 -2.17 -8.14
N GLN A 48 16.92 -3.32 -8.26
CA GLN A 48 16.57 -4.32 -9.27
C GLN A 48 15.15 -4.84 -9.07
N PHE A 49 14.80 -5.23 -7.84
CA PHE A 49 13.46 -5.75 -7.57
C PHE A 49 12.36 -4.73 -7.88
N LEU A 50 12.48 -3.49 -7.41
CA LEU A 50 11.48 -2.47 -7.66
C LEU A 50 11.41 -2.09 -9.14
N HIS A 51 12.54 -2.09 -9.84
CA HIS A 51 12.58 -1.88 -11.28
C HIS A 51 11.88 -3.00 -12.04
N GLU A 52 12.14 -4.27 -11.72
CA GLU A 52 11.46 -5.42 -12.32
C GLU A 52 9.93 -5.33 -12.11
N LYS A 53 9.48 -5.02 -10.88
CA LYS A 53 8.04 -4.87 -10.61
C LYS A 53 7.43 -3.70 -11.38
N TYR A 54 8.17 -2.61 -11.53
CA TYR A 54 7.69 -1.47 -12.31
C TYR A 54 7.65 -1.78 -13.81
N SER A 55 8.62 -2.52 -14.34
CA SER A 55 8.62 -2.99 -15.73
C SER A 55 7.38 -3.85 -16.03
N LEU A 56 6.99 -4.75 -15.12
CA LEU A 56 5.76 -5.53 -15.26
C LEU A 56 4.49 -4.65 -15.31
N ILE A 57 4.49 -3.50 -14.62
CA ILE A 57 3.40 -2.52 -14.75
C ILE A 57 3.40 -1.91 -16.14
N GLN A 58 4.56 -1.58 -16.68
CA GLN A 58 4.67 -1.01 -18.03
C GLN A 58 4.25 -2.01 -19.11
N ASP A 59 4.57 -3.28 -18.93
CA ASP A 59 4.18 -4.36 -19.85
C ASP A 59 2.65 -4.48 -19.98
N VAL A 60 1.89 -4.13 -18.95
CA VAL A 60 0.42 -4.05 -19.05
C VAL A 60 -0.01 -3.14 -20.20
N PHE A 61 0.76 -2.09 -20.49
CA PHE A 61 0.49 -1.10 -21.53
C PHE A 61 1.26 -1.38 -22.84
N SER A 62 1.79 -2.59 -23.03
CA SER A 62 2.35 -3.00 -24.31
C SER A 62 1.28 -3.03 -25.40
N GLU A 63 1.67 -2.83 -26.65
CA GLU A 63 0.76 -2.87 -27.82
C GLU A 63 -0.02 -4.18 -27.89
N GLU A 64 0.64 -5.29 -27.60
CA GLU A 64 0.02 -6.63 -27.60
C GLU A 64 -1.10 -6.73 -26.55
N ASN A 65 -0.84 -6.33 -25.30
CA ASN A 65 -1.82 -6.38 -24.22
C ASN A 65 -3.00 -5.42 -24.49
N ILE A 66 -2.72 -4.24 -25.00
CA ILE A 66 -3.75 -3.26 -25.40
C ILE A 66 -4.62 -3.83 -26.52
N ALA A 67 -4.04 -4.50 -27.52
CA ALA A 67 -4.78 -5.10 -28.62
C ALA A 67 -5.73 -6.20 -28.16
N ASN A 68 -5.37 -6.95 -27.11
CA ASN A 68 -6.22 -7.98 -26.50
C ASN A 68 -7.45 -7.42 -25.76
N GLY A 69 -7.49 -6.12 -25.47
CA GLY A 69 -8.62 -5.40 -24.88
C GLY A 69 -8.88 -5.67 -23.39
N TYR A 70 -8.40 -6.75 -22.84
CA TYR A 70 -8.52 -7.13 -21.43
C TYR A 70 -7.22 -7.65 -20.87
N TRP A 71 -6.92 -7.30 -19.63
CA TRP A 71 -5.79 -7.82 -18.89
C TRP A 71 -6.24 -8.68 -17.71
N LEU A 72 -5.53 -9.79 -17.47
CA LEU A 72 -5.84 -10.74 -16.41
C LEU A 72 -5.08 -10.36 -15.15
N GLY A 73 -5.79 -9.90 -14.12
CA GLY A 73 -5.19 -9.33 -12.92
C GLY A 73 -4.43 -10.31 -12.02
N ASP A 74 -4.60 -11.61 -12.20
CA ASP A 74 -3.94 -12.65 -11.40
C ASP A 74 -2.77 -13.33 -12.15
N ALA A 75 -2.56 -12.99 -13.43
CA ALA A 75 -1.50 -13.54 -14.21
C ALA A 75 -0.19 -12.79 -13.95
N ASP A 76 0.82 -13.51 -13.57
CA ASP A 76 2.25 -13.27 -13.76
C ASP A 76 2.95 -12.08 -13.07
N VAL A 77 2.23 -11.10 -12.49
CA VAL A 77 2.86 -9.98 -11.77
C VAL A 77 3.34 -10.39 -10.37
N THR A 78 2.94 -11.55 -9.92
CA THR A 78 3.23 -12.02 -8.56
C THR A 78 4.04 -13.29 -8.59
N GLY A 79 5.36 -13.18 -8.49
CA GLY A 79 6.21 -14.32 -8.17
C GLY A 79 5.76 -15.02 -6.87
N SER A 80 6.07 -16.30 -6.76
CA SER A 80 5.77 -17.16 -5.61
C SER A 80 6.73 -16.93 -4.42
N ASP A 81 7.10 -15.69 -4.15
CA ASP A 81 8.02 -15.40 -3.04
C ASP A 81 7.31 -15.55 -1.70
N TYR A 82 7.78 -16.51 -0.91
CA TYR A 82 7.32 -16.77 0.45
C TYR A 82 8.15 -16.02 1.50
N ASP A 83 9.18 -15.29 1.07
CA ASP A 83 10.09 -14.59 1.97
C ASP A 83 9.66 -13.15 2.23
N ILE A 84 9.93 -12.70 3.46
CA ILE A 84 9.80 -11.29 3.80
C ILE A 84 10.85 -10.52 3.01
N LYS A 85 10.42 -9.46 2.32
CA LYS A 85 11.32 -8.58 1.60
C LYS A 85 11.44 -7.24 2.32
N VAL A 86 12.65 -6.73 2.36
CA VAL A 86 12.93 -5.40 2.90
C VAL A 86 13.49 -4.54 1.79
N PHE A 87 12.94 -3.35 1.62
CA PHE A 87 13.35 -2.37 0.64
C PHE A 87 13.80 -1.11 1.35
N ASP A 88 15.04 -0.75 1.16
CA ASP A 88 15.66 0.39 1.81
C ASP A 88 15.86 1.54 0.83
N LEU A 89 15.25 2.67 1.16
CA LEU A 89 15.26 3.88 0.36
C LEU A 89 15.81 5.04 1.19
N SER A 90 16.51 5.96 0.57
CA SER A 90 16.88 7.23 1.15
C SER A 90 16.14 8.34 0.41
N VAL A 91 15.25 9.03 1.10
CA VAL A 91 14.42 10.11 0.54
C VAL A 91 14.99 11.44 0.99
N LYS A 92 15.54 12.20 0.05
CA LYS A 92 16.09 13.53 0.28
C LYS A 92 15.06 14.61 -0.05
N ILE A 93 14.79 15.50 0.91
CA ILE A 93 13.78 16.54 0.80
C ILE A 93 14.45 17.91 0.83
N ARG A 94 14.28 18.70 -0.25
CA ARG A 94 14.80 20.05 -0.43
C ARG A 94 16.30 20.19 -0.07
N ASN A 95 17.08 19.15 -0.34
CA ASN A 95 18.53 19.08 -0.05
C ASN A 95 18.95 19.32 1.41
N LYS A 96 18.02 19.25 2.37
CA LYS A 96 18.26 19.56 3.77
C LYS A 96 17.93 18.43 4.74
N LEU A 97 16.99 17.58 4.36
CA LEU A 97 16.49 16.52 5.20
C LEU A 97 16.61 15.18 4.47
N ILE A 98 17.13 14.20 5.15
CA ILE A 98 17.19 12.81 4.67
C ILE A 98 16.29 11.97 5.57
N VAL A 99 15.38 11.21 4.95
CA VAL A 99 14.56 10.22 5.62
C VAL A 99 14.86 8.86 5.03
N ASP A 100 15.41 7.97 5.85
CA ASP A 100 15.61 6.58 5.46
C ASP A 100 14.29 5.83 5.64
N VAL A 101 13.77 5.27 4.57
CA VAL A 101 12.49 4.55 4.54
C VAL A 101 12.76 3.07 4.37
N HIS A 102 12.46 2.29 5.40
CA HIS A 102 12.59 0.83 5.42
C HIS A 102 11.22 0.22 5.16
N CYS A 103 10.96 -0.28 3.96
CA CYS A 103 9.70 -0.91 3.61
C CYS A 103 9.79 -2.42 3.76
N ILE A 104 8.97 -2.99 4.63
CA ILE A 104 8.87 -4.45 4.86
C ILE A 104 7.62 -4.94 4.14
N ASP A 105 7.78 -5.80 3.14
CA ASP A 105 6.67 -6.49 2.46
C ASP A 105 6.61 -7.94 2.96
N ILE A 106 5.54 -8.27 3.69
CA ILE A 106 5.34 -9.64 4.16
C ILE A 106 4.35 -10.39 3.26
N PRO A 107 4.67 -11.64 2.88
CA PRO A 107 3.73 -12.51 2.19
C PRO A 107 2.43 -12.66 2.97
N GLY A 108 1.30 -12.60 2.26
CA GLY A 108 -0.02 -12.72 2.90
C GLY A 108 -0.21 -14.05 3.65
N GLU A 109 0.51 -15.10 3.26
CA GLU A 109 0.49 -16.41 3.90
C GLU A 109 0.99 -16.35 5.35
N ILE A 110 2.00 -15.52 5.65
CA ILE A 110 2.55 -15.36 7.00
C ILE A 110 1.49 -14.90 7.99
N LEU A 111 0.50 -14.12 7.53
CA LEU A 111 -0.62 -13.69 8.38
C LEU A 111 -1.47 -14.86 8.90
N THR A 112 -1.42 -16.02 8.24
CA THR A 112 -2.21 -17.20 8.62
C THR A 112 -1.36 -18.35 9.12
N THR A 113 -0.10 -18.44 8.72
CA THR A 113 0.78 -19.57 9.03
C THR A 113 1.75 -19.30 10.17
N ASP A 114 2.16 -18.03 10.37
CA ASP A 114 3.14 -17.63 11.38
C ASP A 114 2.85 -16.24 11.96
N ILE A 115 1.85 -16.19 12.83
CA ILE A 115 1.47 -14.92 13.49
C ILE A 115 2.61 -14.35 14.34
N THR A 116 3.53 -15.17 14.83
CA THR A 116 4.67 -14.71 15.64
C THR A 116 5.63 -13.89 14.78
N LYS A 117 5.93 -14.36 13.56
CA LYS A 117 6.76 -13.64 12.60
C LYS A 117 6.08 -12.35 12.15
N ALA A 118 4.75 -12.39 11.94
CA ALA A 118 3.99 -11.18 11.62
C ALA A 118 4.01 -10.16 12.77
N CYS A 119 3.86 -10.60 14.02
CA CYS A 119 3.97 -9.73 15.20
C CYS A 119 5.36 -9.10 15.34
N ALA A 120 6.43 -9.85 15.08
CA ALA A 120 7.78 -9.29 15.09
C ALA A 120 7.96 -8.17 14.06
N ALA A 121 7.38 -8.32 12.87
CA ALA A 121 7.38 -7.26 11.87
C ALA A 121 6.55 -6.04 12.30
N VAL A 122 5.39 -6.27 12.95
CA VAL A 122 4.58 -5.18 13.53
C VAL A 122 5.36 -4.42 14.61
N GLU A 123 6.13 -5.12 15.44
CA GLU A 123 6.89 -4.50 16.53
C GLU A 123 7.87 -3.44 16.05
N ILE A 124 8.62 -3.74 15.00
CA ILE A 124 9.67 -2.84 14.47
C ILE A 124 9.12 -1.75 13.55
N ALA A 125 7.88 -1.87 13.06
CA ALA A 125 7.30 -0.89 12.14
C ALA A 125 6.81 0.36 12.87
N ASP A 126 7.02 1.53 12.28
CA ASP A 126 6.41 2.81 12.70
C ASP A 126 5.04 3.02 12.05
N VAL A 127 4.87 2.54 10.83
CA VAL A 127 3.66 2.72 10.02
C VAL A 127 3.22 1.37 9.48
N LEU A 128 1.93 1.07 9.66
CA LEU A 128 1.29 -0.14 9.17
C LEU A 128 0.40 0.23 7.98
N MET A 129 0.77 -0.18 6.78
CA MET A 129 -0.03 -0.02 5.56
C MET A 129 -0.79 -1.31 5.28
N ILE A 130 -2.11 -1.22 5.21
CA ILE A 130 -2.98 -2.36 4.91
C ILE A 130 -3.47 -2.22 3.48
N ALA A 131 -2.86 -2.99 2.57
CA ALA A 131 -3.26 -3.04 1.17
C ALA A 131 -4.58 -3.81 1.02
N ILE A 132 -5.55 -3.19 0.38
CA ILE A 132 -6.90 -3.72 0.19
C ILE A 132 -7.16 -3.85 -1.31
N ASP A 133 -7.38 -5.07 -1.78
CA ASP A 133 -7.91 -5.30 -3.13
C ASP A 133 -9.35 -4.80 -3.19
N THR A 134 -9.53 -3.61 -3.78
CA THR A 134 -10.82 -2.90 -3.77
C THR A 134 -11.91 -3.66 -4.51
N PRO A 135 -11.70 -4.20 -5.74
CA PRO A 135 -12.69 -5.02 -6.43
C PRO A 135 -13.16 -6.22 -5.60
N GLN A 136 -12.21 -6.96 -5.01
CA GLN A 136 -12.55 -8.11 -4.17
C GLN A 136 -13.35 -7.68 -2.93
N LEU A 137 -12.95 -6.60 -2.26
CA LEU A 137 -13.65 -6.13 -1.07
C LEU A 137 -15.04 -5.59 -1.41
N TYR A 138 -15.15 -4.79 -2.47
CA TYR A 138 -16.37 -4.04 -2.78
C TYR A 138 -17.41 -4.90 -3.50
N GLU A 139 -17.00 -5.70 -4.48
CA GLU A 139 -17.89 -6.52 -5.30
C GLU A 139 -17.86 -8.02 -4.92
N GLY A 140 -16.81 -8.49 -4.26
CA GLY A 140 -16.58 -9.90 -3.93
C GLY A 140 -17.45 -10.48 -2.80
N LYS A 141 -18.33 -9.68 -2.18
CA LYS A 141 -19.22 -10.11 -1.07
C LYS A 141 -18.44 -10.80 0.07
N ILE A 142 -18.89 -11.97 0.53
CA ILE A 142 -18.22 -12.75 1.61
C ILE A 142 -16.84 -13.23 1.18
N ALA A 143 -16.69 -13.66 -0.08
CA ALA A 143 -15.41 -14.10 -0.63
C ALA A 143 -14.37 -12.97 -0.62
N GLY A 144 -14.80 -11.72 -0.79
CA GLY A 144 -13.91 -10.57 -0.77
C GLY A 144 -13.29 -10.27 0.60
N LYS A 145 -14.03 -10.49 1.69
CA LYS A 145 -13.48 -10.42 3.05
C LYS A 145 -12.41 -11.50 3.28
N LYS A 146 -12.69 -12.73 2.83
CA LYS A 146 -11.77 -13.85 2.93
C LYS A 146 -10.52 -13.58 2.08
N PHE A 147 -10.68 -13.10 0.84
CA PHE A 147 -9.58 -12.75 -0.03
C PHE A 147 -8.66 -11.70 0.61
N ASN A 148 -9.22 -10.62 1.15
CA ASN A 148 -8.46 -9.56 1.81
C ASN A 148 -7.94 -9.94 3.21
N GLN A 149 -8.12 -11.18 3.65
CA GLN A 149 -7.65 -11.71 4.93
C GLN A 149 -8.02 -10.85 6.14
N VAL A 150 -9.22 -10.26 6.13
CA VAL A 150 -9.67 -9.31 7.15
C VAL A 150 -9.55 -9.88 8.55
N ASN A 151 -9.97 -11.15 8.76
CA ASN A 151 -9.91 -11.79 10.07
C ASN A 151 -8.46 -11.99 10.53
N SER A 152 -7.57 -12.49 9.67
CA SER A 152 -6.16 -12.72 10.01
C SER A 152 -5.45 -11.42 10.41
N ILE A 153 -5.73 -10.32 9.67
CA ILE A 153 -5.20 -9.00 10.00
C ILE A 153 -5.79 -8.53 11.33
N THR A 154 -7.09 -8.72 11.57
CA THR A 154 -7.74 -8.35 12.83
C THR A 154 -7.14 -9.10 14.01
N ASP A 155 -6.90 -10.40 13.86
CA ASP A 155 -6.31 -11.24 14.94
C ASP A 155 -4.85 -10.85 15.18
N LEU A 156 -4.08 -10.54 14.15
CA LEU A 156 -2.73 -9.98 14.29
C LEU A 156 -2.75 -8.70 15.15
N PHE A 157 -3.69 -7.79 14.88
CA PHE A 157 -3.81 -6.55 15.65
C PHE A 157 -4.22 -6.78 17.10
N LYS A 158 -5.11 -7.75 17.37
CA LYS A 158 -5.46 -8.13 18.75
C LYS A 158 -4.25 -8.65 19.51
N VAL A 159 -3.46 -9.54 18.89
CA VAL A 159 -2.22 -10.07 19.51
C VAL A 159 -1.20 -8.96 19.74
N ALA A 160 -0.97 -8.12 18.75
CA ALA A 160 -0.04 -6.99 18.84
C ALA A 160 -0.47 -5.98 19.91
N LEU A 161 -1.77 -5.76 20.12
CA LEU A 161 -2.32 -4.93 21.18
C LEU A 161 -2.00 -5.50 22.57
N ILE A 162 -2.25 -6.81 22.78
CA ILE A 162 -1.93 -7.48 24.04
C ILE A 162 -0.44 -7.36 24.37
N ARG A 163 0.42 -7.42 23.35
CA ARG A 163 1.87 -7.26 23.48
C ARG A 163 2.31 -5.79 23.60
N LYS A 164 1.40 -4.83 23.60
CA LYS A 164 1.66 -3.38 23.63
C LYS A 164 2.50 -2.88 22.46
N GLN A 165 2.44 -3.54 21.31
CA GLN A 165 3.23 -3.25 20.11
C GLN A 165 2.61 -2.17 19.20
N LEU A 166 1.41 -1.67 19.52
CA LEU A 166 0.66 -0.75 18.65
C LEU A 166 0.80 0.73 19.05
N TYR A 167 1.48 1.04 20.15
CA TYR A 167 1.65 2.42 20.60
C TYR A 167 2.53 3.23 19.63
N ASP A 168 2.19 4.50 19.46
CA ASP A 168 2.92 5.47 18.63
C ASP A 168 3.08 5.09 17.15
N LYS A 169 2.28 4.13 16.67
CA LYS A 169 2.28 3.74 15.26
C LYS A 169 1.14 4.43 14.50
N ARG A 170 1.30 4.55 13.18
CA ARG A 170 0.26 5.04 12.26
C ARG A 170 -0.32 3.87 11.47
N ILE A 171 -1.65 3.88 11.25
CA ILE A 171 -2.30 2.95 10.31
C ILE A 171 -2.76 3.71 9.07
N ILE A 172 -2.48 3.13 7.91
CA ILE A 172 -2.94 3.59 6.60
C ILE A 172 -3.61 2.41 5.89
N PHE A 173 -4.92 2.48 5.68
CA PHE A 173 -5.59 1.61 4.74
C PHE A 173 -5.32 2.11 3.33
N VAL A 174 -4.82 1.22 2.48
CA VAL A 174 -4.42 1.52 1.10
C VAL A 174 -5.32 0.73 0.15
N PRO A 175 -6.52 1.27 -0.22
CA PRO A 175 -7.30 0.69 -1.30
C PRO A 175 -6.51 0.77 -2.60
N ILE A 176 -6.22 -0.38 -3.18
CA ILE A 176 -5.54 -0.52 -4.46
C ILE A 176 -6.49 -1.02 -5.54
N LYS A 177 -6.13 -0.91 -6.81
CA LYS A 177 -7.00 -1.27 -7.94
C LYS A 177 -8.35 -0.52 -7.90
N CYS A 178 -8.32 0.75 -7.49
CA CYS A 178 -9.52 1.56 -7.25
C CYS A 178 -9.91 2.45 -8.43
N GLU A 179 -9.27 2.32 -9.58
CA GLU A 179 -9.43 3.15 -10.78
C GLU A 179 -10.91 3.29 -11.20
N LYS A 180 -11.64 2.17 -11.28
CA LYS A 180 -13.08 2.14 -11.59
C LYS A 180 -13.87 3.03 -10.64
N TYR A 181 -13.67 2.86 -9.34
CA TYR A 181 -14.47 3.52 -8.31
C TYR A 181 -14.16 5.00 -8.18
N VAL A 182 -12.93 5.39 -8.49
CA VAL A 182 -12.55 6.80 -8.61
C VAL A 182 -13.25 7.43 -9.81
N ARG A 183 -13.21 6.78 -10.98
CA ARG A 183 -13.83 7.28 -12.21
C ARG A 183 -15.36 7.38 -12.09
N THR A 184 -16.01 6.42 -11.42
CA THR A 184 -17.47 6.42 -11.23
C THR A 184 -17.93 7.25 -10.02
N GLY A 185 -17.03 7.85 -9.24
CA GLY A 185 -17.39 8.62 -8.05
C GLY A 185 -17.79 7.79 -6.85
N GLU A 186 -17.52 6.47 -6.85
CA GLU A 186 -17.96 5.53 -5.81
C GLU A 186 -16.99 5.39 -4.63
N MET A 187 -15.88 6.14 -4.62
CA MET A 187 -14.87 6.02 -3.56
C MET A 187 -15.40 6.31 -2.15
N SER A 188 -16.41 7.16 -2.00
CA SER A 188 -17.09 7.38 -0.72
C SER A 188 -17.72 6.09 -0.18
N ASN A 189 -18.37 5.32 -1.05
CA ASN A 189 -18.99 4.04 -0.71
C ASN A 189 -17.93 2.97 -0.40
N VAL A 190 -16.83 2.93 -1.17
CA VAL A 190 -15.68 2.06 -0.89
C VAL A 190 -15.11 2.37 0.50
N ASN A 191 -14.87 3.64 0.82
CA ASN A 191 -14.35 4.07 2.11
C ASN A 191 -15.31 3.72 3.26
N ALA A 192 -16.61 3.90 3.08
CA ALA A 192 -17.61 3.48 4.06
C ALA A 192 -17.60 1.96 4.29
N LYS A 193 -17.45 1.18 3.22
CA LYS A 193 -17.33 -0.28 3.31
C LYS A 193 -16.05 -0.72 4.02
N ILE A 194 -14.92 -0.08 3.75
CA ILE A 194 -13.65 -0.33 4.47
C ILE A 194 -13.85 -0.07 5.95
N LYS A 195 -14.41 1.09 6.34
CA LYS A 195 -14.69 1.43 7.74
C LYS A 195 -15.58 0.39 8.43
N THR A 196 -16.58 -0.13 7.73
CA THR A 196 -17.48 -1.16 8.26
C THR A 196 -16.77 -2.51 8.42
N ILE A 197 -16.02 -2.93 7.41
CA ILE A 197 -15.38 -4.26 7.38
C ILE A 197 -14.21 -4.34 8.35
N TYR A 198 -13.43 -3.28 8.49
CA TYR A 198 -12.29 -3.16 9.39
C TYR A 198 -12.63 -2.42 10.69
N SER A 199 -13.93 -2.34 11.06
CA SER A 199 -14.40 -1.60 12.24
C SER A 199 -13.70 -2.01 13.53
N ASP A 200 -13.41 -3.30 13.71
CA ASP A 200 -12.72 -3.81 14.90
C ASP A 200 -11.29 -3.26 14.98
N ILE A 201 -10.55 -3.26 13.87
CA ILE A 201 -9.20 -2.69 13.83
C ILE A 201 -9.26 -1.18 14.09
N ILE A 202 -10.17 -0.46 13.43
CA ILE A 202 -10.33 0.97 13.60
C ILE A 202 -10.66 1.32 15.05
N ARG A 203 -11.58 0.57 15.67
CA ARG A 203 -11.96 0.75 17.07
C ARG A 203 -10.78 0.48 18.01
N LEU A 204 -10.11 -0.67 17.88
CA LEU A 204 -8.93 -1.00 18.66
C LEU A 204 -7.87 0.09 18.56
N TRP A 205 -7.69 0.65 17.37
CA TRP A 205 -6.68 1.68 17.12
C TRP A 205 -7.05 3.03 17.75
N THR A 206 -8.27 3.49 17.53
CA THR A 206 -8.74 4.79 18.06
C THR A 206 -8.81 4.79 19.58
N GLU A 207 -9.23 3.68 20.19
CA GLU A 207 -9.33 3.54 21.66
C GLU A 207 -7.95 3.42 22.32
N THR A 208 -6.98 2.78 21.67
CA THR A 208 -5.72 2.39 22.29
C THR A 208 -4.58 3.32 21.94
N ALA A 209 -4.37 3.60 20.65
CA ALA A 209 -3.22 4.35 20.16
C ALA A 209 -3.47 5.86 20.09
N ARG A 210 -4.71 6.33 20.25
CA ARG A 210 -5.13 7.73 20.07
C ARG A 210 -4.64 8.34 18.76
N SER A 211 -4.32 7.50 17.78
CA SER A 211 -3.77 7.89 16.49
C SER A 211 -4.86 7.94 15.42
N GLN A 212 -4.64 8.75 14.40
CA GLN A 212 -5.56 8.84 13.28
C GLN A 212 -5.43 7.63 12.35
N VAL A 213 -6.57 7.17 11.85
CA VAL A 213 -6.65 6.16 10.80
C VAL A 213 -6.83 6.86 9.46
N PHE A 214 -5.98 6.56 8.50
CA PHE A 214 -6.04 7.12 7.16
C PHE A 214 -6.54 6.09 6.17
N ILE A 215 -7.32 6.52 5.17
CA ILE A 215 -7.68 5.72 4.02
C ILE A 215 -7.19 6.49 2.80
N ILE A 216 -6.16 5.97 2.14
CA ILE A 216 -5.47 6.62 1.03
C ILE A 216 -5.55 5.71 -0.19
N PRO A 217 -6.46 5.99 -1.16
CA PRO A 217 -6.56 5.20 -2.37
C PRO A 217 -5.33 5.38 -3.25
N VAL A 218 -4.94 4.28 -3.94
CA VAL A 218 -3.81 4.27 -4.85
C VAL A 218 -4.25 3.66 -6.18
N MET A 219 -4.03 4.39 -7.26
CA MET A 219 -4.23 3.94 -8.63
C MET A 219 -2.87 3.64 -9.26
N SER A 220 -2.44 2.37 -9.19
CA SER A 220 -1.10 1.99 -9.67
C SER A 220 -1.02 1.92 -11.20
N LEU A 221 -2.12 1.66 -11.87
CA LEU A 221 -2.18 1.47 -13.31
C LEU A 221 -2.74 2.69 -14.06
N GLY A 222 -3.71 3.39 -13.48
CA GLY A 222 -4.33 4.57 -14.11
C GLY A 222 -5.39 4.18 -15.13
N ASP A 223 -5.03 4.04 -16.41
CA ASP A 223 -5.98 3.76 -17.50
C ASP A 223 -6.35 2.26 -17.63
N VAL A 224 -6.25 1.50 -16.56
CA VAL A 224 -6.72 0.11 -16.47
C VAL A 224 -7.63 -0.04 -15.27
N GLU A 225 -8.87 -0.47 -15.48
CA GLU A 225 -9.85 -0.59 -14.42
C GLU A 225 -10.46 -1.98 -14.33
N PHE A 226 -10.92 -2.35 -13.12
CA PHE A 226 -11.66 -3.58 -12.90
C PHE A 226 -12.94 -3.62 -13.75
N SER A 227 -13.13 -4.72 -14.47
CA SER A 227 -14.32 -4.96 -15.30
C SER A 227 -15.31 -5.90 -14.60
N HIS A 228 -14.90 -7.15 -14.37
CA HIS A 228 -15.77 -8.16 -13.79
C HIS A 228 -14.97 -9.33 -13.23
N PHE A 229 -15.65 -10.20 -12.48
CA PHE A 229 -15.11 -11.49 -12.08
C PHE A 229 -15.60 -12.61 -13.00
N LYS A 230 -14.70 -13.55 -13.34
CA LYS A 230 -15.06 -14.87 -13.87
C LYS A 230 -14.68 -15.96 -12.86
N LYS A 231 -15.47 -17.01 -12.80
CA LYS A 231 -15.10 -18.18 -11.99
C LYS A 231 -14.07 -19.03 -12.75
N SER A 232 -12.97 -19.36 -12.06
CA SER A 232 -12.05 -20.39 -12.54
C SER A 232 -12.67 -21.77 -12.43
N GLY A 233 -12.07 -22.76 -13.08
CA GLY A 233 -12.45 -24.16 -12.93
C GLY A 233 -12.47 -24.66 -11.48
N ASN A 234 -11.70 -24.03 -10.60
CA ASN A 234 -11.64 -24.32 -9.16
C ASN A 234 -12.63 -23.49 -8.31
N GLY A 235 -13.56 -22.76 -8.95
CA GLY A 235 -14.56 -21.95 -8.29
C GLY A 235 -14.09 -20.60 -7.73
N ASN A 236 -12.80 -20.27 -7.84
CA ASN A 236 -12.26 -18.99 -7.41
C ASN A 236 -12.64 -17.86 -8.38
N ASN A 237 -12.81 -16.67 -7.86
CA ASN A 237 -13.04 -15.48 -8.67
C ASN A 237 -11.71 -14.99 -9.26
N ILE A 238 -11.64 -14.92 -10.59
CA ILE A 238 -10.54 -14.29 -11.33
C ILE A 238 -11.01 -12.90 -11.76
N ALA A 239 -10.23 -11.87 -11.42
CA ALA A 239 -10.53 -10.50 -11.80
C ALA A 239 -10.04 -10.21 -13.22
N TYR A 240 -10.91 -9.63 -14.02
CA TYR A 240 -10.60 -9.13 -15.37
C TYR A 240 -10.61 -7.61 -15.36
N TYR A 241 -9.62 -7.03 -16.02
CA TYR A 241 -9.43 -5.60 -16.15
C TYR A 241 -9.58 -5.19 -17.62
N ARG A 242 -10.00 -3.97 -17.88
CA ARG A 242 -10.11 -3.39 -19.20
C ARG A 242 -9.36 -2.07 -19.28
N TYR A 243 -8.91 -1.75 -20.47
CA TYR A 243 -8.29 -0.46 -20.74
C TYR A 243 -9.35 0.63 -20.88
N THR A 244 -9.01 1.83 -20.39
CA THR A 244 -9.86 3.04 -20.43
C THR A 244 -9.02 4.22 -20.91
N GLY A 245 -9.66 5.34 -21.17
CA GLY A 245 -8.98 6.59 -21.49
C GLY A 245 -8.03 6.46 -22.68
N ASN A 246 -6.84 7.01 -22.53
CA ASN A 246 -5.79 7.00 -23.55
C ASN A 246 -4.97 5.71 -23.56
N LYS A 247 -5.33 4.73 -22.72
CA LYS A 247 -4.63 3.44 -22.58
C LYS A 247 -3.15 3.61 -22.21
N ASN A 248 -2.85 4.60 -21.38
CA ASN A 248 -1.50 4.90 -20.92
C ASN A 248 -1.34 4.58 -19.44
N HIS A 249 -0.10 4.29 -19.03
CA HIS A 249 0.25 4.23 -17.63
C HIS A 249 0.17 5.63 -17.02
N SER A 250 -0.83 5.88 -16.20
CA SER A 250 -1.11 7.18 -15.58
C SER A 250 -1.43 7.02 -14.08
N PRO A 251 -0.44 6.60 -13.26
CA PRO A 251 -0.64 6.35 -11.84
C PRO A 251 -1.07 7.63 -11.11
N LYS A 252 -1.92 7.49 -10.08
CA LYS A 252 -2.36 8.62 -9.26
C LYS A 252 -2.31 8.27 -7.78
N TRP A 253 -1.88 9.25 -6.98
CA TRP A 253 -1.81 9.19 -5.51
C TRP A 253 -0.88 8.10 -4.97
N CYS A 254 -0.04 7.52 -5.82
CA CYS A 254 0.86 6.44 -5.42
C CYS A 254 1.89 6.92 -4.41
N GLU A 255 2.33 8.17 -4.47
CA GLU A 255 3.28 8.77 -3.54
C GLU A 255 2.69 9.02 -2.15
N GLN A 256 1.37 9.20 -2.05
CA GLN A 256 0.70 9.67 -0.84
C GLN A 256 0.96 8.78 0.40
N PRO A 257 0.81 7.43 0.36
CA PRO A 257 1.02 6.63 1.56
C PRO A 257 2.44 6.75 2.14
N ILE A 258 3.47 6.82 1.28
CA ILE A 258 4.86 6.99 1.73
C ILE A 258 5.08 8.41 2.29
N LEU A 259 4.51 9.43 1.67
CA LEU A 259 4.58 10.79 2.18
C LEU A 259 3.95 10.91 3.58
N TYR A 260 2.84 10.23 3.83
CA TYR A 260 2.23 10.16 5.17
C TYR A 260 3.09 9.38 6.17
N ALA A 261 3.84 8.37 5.72
CA ALA A 261 4.80 7.68 6.58
C ALA A 261 5.99 8.59 6.93
N ILE A 262 6.54 9.31 5.97
CA ILE A 262 7.61 10.30 6.18
C ILE A 262 7.13 11.39 7.13
N GLU A 263 5.93 11.94 6.93
CA GLU A 263 5.33 12.93 7.84
C GLU A 263 5.25 12.41 9.28
N HIS A 264 4.88 11.13 9.47
CA HIS A 264 4.85 10.52 10.81
C HIS A 264 6.22 10.51 11.48
N ALA A 265 7.30 10.19 10.74
CA ALA A 265 8.65 10.24 11.25
C ALA A 265 9.08 11.67 11.62
N LEU A 266 8.73 12.65 10.79
CA LEU A 266 9.06 14.05 11.01
C LEU A 266 8.36 14.62 12.25
N ASN A 267 7.11 14.25 12.48
CA ASN A 267 6.32 14.68 13.64
C ASN A 267 6.87 14.13 14.98
N LYS A 268 7.75 13.12 14.94
CA LYS A 268 8.46 12.63 16.12
C LYS A 268 9.72 13.45 16.45
N LEU A 269 10.17 14.31 15.55
CA LEU A 269 11.35 15.14 15.78
C LEU A 269 11.02 16.30 16.74
N PRO A 270 11.94 16.66 17.66
CA PRO A 270 11.66 17.62 18.75
C PRO A 270 11.23 19.02 18.30
N TRP A 271 11.62 19.44 17.08
CA TRP A 271 11.37 20.81 16.57
C TRP A 271 10.00 21.00 15.89
N GLU A 272 9.29 19.92 15.58
CA GLU A 272 7.94 20.00 14.97
C GLU A 272 6.81 20.20 16.00
N LYS A 273 7.06 20.01 17.28
CA LYS A 273 6.04 20.19 18.32
C LYS A 273 5.52 21.63 18.44
N GLU A 274 6.20 22.60 17.82
CA GLU A 274 5.82 24.03 17.91
C GLU A 274 4.96 24.55 16.75
N LYS A 275 4.75 23.77 15.67
CA LYS A 275 4.01 24.24 14.48
C LYS A 275 3.07 23.19 13.89
N GLN A 276 2.02 22.83 14.60
CA GLN A 276 0.89 22.13 13.99
C GLN A 276 0.11 23.07 13.08
N SER A 277 0.45 23.12 11.80
CA SER A 277 -0.42 23.67 10.76
C SER A 277 -1.22 22.55 10.12
N SER A 278 -2.50 22.80 9.87
CA SER A 278 -3.47 21.83 9.32
C SER A 278 -3.20 21.38 7.88
N ILE A 279 -2.15 21.87 7.22
CA ILE A 279 -1.79 21.53 5.85
C ILE A 279 -0.51 20.68 5.88
N PRO A 280 -0.53 19.48 5.32
CA PRO A 280 0.67 18.64 5.20
C PRO A 280 1.83 19.41 4.57
N TRP A 281 3.03 19.29 5.13
CA TRP A 281 4.24 20.03 4.71
C TRP A 281 4.56 19.84 3.19
N TYR A 282 4.23 18.71 2.59
CA TYR A 282 4.45 18.41 1.18
C TYR A 282 3.40 19.06 0.23
N LYS A 283 2.33 19.65 0.79
CA LYS A 283 1.34 20.43 0.04
C LYS A 283 1.58 21.95 0.12
N ARG A 284 2.59 22.37 0.88
CA ARG A 284 3.06 23.76 0.97
C ARG A 284 4.22 23.93 -0.01
#